data_cb2032fb8480920903503349b2b2394d
#
_entry.id   cb2032fb8480920903503349b2b2394d
#
_cell.length_a   1.000
_cell.length_b   1.000
_cell.length_c   1.000
_cell.angle_alpha   90.00
_cell.angle_beta   90.00
_cell.angle_gamma   90.00
#
_symmetry.space_group_name_H-M   'P 1'
#
loop_
_entity.id
_entity.type
_entity.pdbx_description
1 polymer ?
#
loop_
_entity_poly.entity_id
_entity_poly.type
_entity_poly.pdbx_seq_one_letter_code
_entity_poly.pdbx_strand_id
1 'polypeptide(L)'
;MMALCIFVCTFTLVACSGQQTNEPLTLGVNAIITEIDKENKIITTKDSEEKGVLGNDCLIDCSKIPMIYCNYDTQNVVAITLDDLQVGDEIILTIRNSEIENLQKEDDNKTKIAVEQLQLGTQRIK
;
A
#
# COMPACT_ATOMS: atom_id res chain seq x y z
N MET A 1 18.65 -40.42 29.95
CA MET A 1 18.44 -39.07 30.42
C MET A 1 19.00 -37.96 29.54
N MET A 2 20.10 -38.18 28.89
CA MET A 2 20.69 -37.20 28.01
C MET A 2 19.96 -37.03 26.68
N ALA A 3 19.21 -38.02 26.26
CA ALA A 3 18.45 -37.95 25.03
C ALA A 3 17.27 -37.00 25.07
N LEU A 4 16.82 -36.63 26.27
CA LEU A 4 15.65 -35.76 26.42
C LEU A 4 15.97 -34.31 26.09
N CYS A 5 17.19 -33.89 26.34
CA CYS A 5 17.57 -32.50 26.07
C CYS A 5 17.75 -32.18 24.59
N ILE A 6 18.14 -33.20 23.82
CA ILE A 6 18.32 -33.02 22.38
C ILE A 6 16.99 -32.93 21.66
N PHE A 7 15.97 -33.55 22.21
CA PHE A 7 14.63 -33.54 21.63
C PHE A 7 13.96 -32.19 21.68
N VAL A 8 14.25 -31.41 22.70
CA VAL A 8 13.62 -30.08 22.88
C VAL A 8 14.19 -29.06 21.90
N CYS A 9 15.46 -29.20 21.53
CA CYS A 9 16.09 -28.24 20.61
C CYS A 9 15.61 -28.38 19.16
N THR A 10 15.23 -29.59 18.76
CA THR A 10 14.72 -29.79 17.41
C THR A 10 13.30 -29.26 17.23
N PHE A 11 12.56 -29.15 18.31
CA PHE A 11 11.17 -28.69 18.25
C PHE A 11 11.05 -27.20 17.94
N THR A 12 12.00 -26.40 18.41
CA THR A 12 11.95 -24.96 18.20
C THR A 12 12.30 -24.54 16.77
N LEU A 13 13.08 -25.33 16.07
CA LEU A 13 13.46 -25.01 14.68
C LEU A 13 12.33 -25.22 13.68
N VAL A 14 11.45 -26.17 13.95
CA VAL A 14 10.32 -26.45 13.04
C VAL A 14 9.25 -25.36 13.13
N ALA A 15 9.06 -24.77 14.30
CA ALA A 15 8.06 -23.72 14.48
C ALA A 15 8.38 -22.43 13.74
N CYS A 16 9.65 -22.15 13.49
CA CYS A 16 10.05 -20.92 12.81
C CYS A 16 9.94 -20.99 11.29
N SER A 17 9.96 -22.17 10.73
CA SER A 17 9.95 -22.31 9.26
C SER A 17 8.57 -22.39 8.64
N GLY A 18 7.52 -22.55 9.43
CA GLY A 18 6.16 -22.72 8.92
C GLY A 18 5.38 -21.42 8.69
N GLN A 19 5.93 -20.27 9.01
CA GLN A 19 5.17 -19.02 8.98
C GLN A 19 5.42 -18.14 7.75
N GLN A 20 6.31 -18.51 6.86
CA GLN A 20 6.74 -17.62 5.79
C GLN A 20 6.11 -17.87 4.43
N THR A 21 5.27 -18.88 4.27
CA THR A 21 4.91 -19.33 2.93
C THR A 21 3.55 -18.88 2.43
N ASN A 22 2.70 -18.24 3.24
CA ASN A 22 1.31 -18.00 2.86
C ASN A 22 0.87 -16.53 2.87
N GLU A 23 1.75 -15.57 3.12
CA GLU A 23 1.35 -14.16 3.11
C GLU A 23 1.61 -13.53 1.74
N PRO A 24 0.60 -12.85 1.17
CA PRO A 24 0.83 -12.13 -0.08
C PRO A 24 1.79 -10.98 0.16
N LEU A 25 2.76 -10.84 -0.73
CA LEU A 25 3.71 -9.75 -0.68
C LEU A 25 3.02 -8.45 -1.11
N THR A 26 3.20 -7.40 -0.32
CA THR A 26 2.72 -6.06 -0.65
C THR A 26 3.90 -5.09 -0.72
N LEU A 27 3.71 -4.02 -1.47
CA LEU A 27 4.71 -2.98 -1.62
C LEU A 27 4.08 -1.63 -1.35
N GLY A 28 4.78 -0.78 -0.59
CA GLY A 28 4.39 0.61 -0.41
C GLY A 28 4.93 1.46 -1.55
N VAL A 29 4.06 2.17 -2.24
CA VAL A 29 4.45 3.01 -3.38
C VAL A 29 4.03 4.45 -3.09
N ASN A 30 4.95 5.37 -3.25
CA ASN A 30 4.67 6.80 -3.10
C ASN A 30 4.09 7.36 -4.39
N ALA A 31 3.00 8.10 -4.26
CA ALA A 31 2.32 8.67 -5.41
C ALA A 31 1.85 10.08 -5.11
N ILE A 32 1.51 10.81 -6.16
CA ILE A 32 0.98 12.17 -6.06
C ILE A 32 -0.38 12.19 -6.75
N ILE A 33 -1.38 12.75 -6.08
CA ILE A 33 -2.72 12.87 -6.62
C ILE A 33 -2.75 13.98 -7.67
N THR A 34 -3.19 13.65 -8.88
CA THR A 34 -3.31 14.61 -9.98
C THR A 34 -4.75 15.01 -10.27
N GLU A 35 -5.71 14.13 -9.98
CA GLU A 35 -7.14 14.42 -10.14
C GLU A 35 -7.94 13.68 -9.07
N ILE A 36 -9.07 14.25 -8.69
CA ILE A 36 -10.00 13.62 -7.74
C ILE A 36 -11.40 13.69 -8.33
N ASP A 37 -12.01 12.53 -8.53
CA ASP A 37 -13.42 12.41 -8.92
C ASP A 37 -14.22 11.97 -7.70
N LYS A 38 -14.83 12.93 -7.03
CA LYS A 38 -15.58 12.66 -5.79
C LYS A 38 -16.87 11.90 -6.04
N GLU A 39 -17.46 12.08 -7.19
CA GLU A 39 -18.72 11.44 -7.54
C GLU A 39 -18.55 9.93 -7.70
N ASN A 40 -17.51 9.50 -8.39
CA ASN A 40 -17.21 8.10 -8.62
C ASN A 40 -16.21 7.52 -7.61
N LYS A 41 -15.67 8.37 -6.72
CA LYS A 41 -14.69 8.00 -5.70
C LYS A 41 -13.42 7.41 -6.31
N ILE A 42 -12.95 8.01 -7.38
CA ILE A 42 -11.74 7.60 -8.08
C ILE A 42 -10.74 8.75 -8.03
N ILE A 43 -9.49 8.43 -7.71
CA ILE A 43 -8.40 9.38 -7.83
C ILE A 43 -7.49 8.96 -8.97
N THR A 44 -6.90 9.95 -9.63
CA THR A 44 -5.83 9.73 -10.59
C THR A 44 -4.52 10.11 -9.93
N THR A 45 -3.53 9.25 -10.05
CA THR A 45 -2.24 9.45 -9.42
C THR A 45 -1.12 9.26 -10.42
N LYS A 46 0.03 9.83 -10.09
CA LYS A 46 1.28 9.53 -10.78
C LYS A 46 2.29 9.05 -9.74
N ASP A 47 3.26 8.28 -10.17
CA ASP A 47 4.34 7.88 -9.30
C ASP A 47 5.14 9.12 -8.89
N SER A 48 5.60 9.16 -7.65
CA SER A 48 6.45 10.26 -7.19
C SER A 48 7.81 10.25 -7.84
N GLU A 49 8.23 9.11 -8.39
CA GLU A 49 9.46 8.96 -9.13
C GLU A 49 9.17 8.87 -10.63
N GLU A 50 10.01 9.49 -11.45
CA GLU A 50 9.81 9.53 -12.92
C GLU A 50 9.69 8.14 -13.55
N LYS A 51 10.43 7.17 -13.04
CA LYS A 51 10.43 5.80 -13.56
C LYS A 51 9.80 4.81 -12.59
N GLY A 52 8.86 5.29 -11.78
CA GLY A 52 8.19 4.44 -10.81
C GLY A 52 7.18 3.49 -11.44
N VAL A 53 6.71 2.55 -10.65
CA VAL A 53 5.84 1.46 -11.12
C VAL A 53 4.45 1.92 -11.53
N LEU A 54 3.96 3.04 -10.99
CA LEU A 54 2.61 3.54 -11.29
C LEU A 54 2.52 4.31 -12.61
N GLY A 55 3.63 4.85 -13.08
CA GLY A 55 3.61 5.71 -14.24
C GLY A 55 2.93 7.05 -13.98
N ASN A 56 2.32 7.63 -15.03
CA ASN A 56 1.78 8.99 -14.96
C ASN A 56 0.29 9.07 -14.68
N ASP A 57 -0.48 8.05 -15.07
CA ASP A 57 -1.94 8.08 -14.95
C ASP A 57 -2.43 6.75 -14.40
N CYS A 58 -2.42 6.61 -13.09
CA CYS A 58 -2.91 5.42 -12.43
C CYS A 58 -4.20 5.75 -11.71
N LEU A 59 -5.27 5.01 -12.02
CA LEU A 59 -6.58 5.22 -11.42
C LEU A 59 -6.77 4.31 -10.21
N ILE A 60 -7.27 4.87 -9.12
CA ILE A 60 -7.50 4.14 -7.89
C ILE A 60 -8.94 4.35 -7.45
N ASP A 61 -9.67 3.26 -7.30
CA ASP A 61 -11.02 3.29 -6.75
C ASP A 61 -10.96 3.33 -5.24
N CYS A 62 -11.35 4.46 -4.67
CA CYS A 62 -11.28 4.69 -3.23
C CYS A 62 -12.58 4.33 -2.49
N SER A 63 -13.55 3.76 -3.19
CA SER A 63 -14.86 3.50 -2.59
C SER A 63 -14.84 2.46 -1.48
N LYS A 64 -13.90 1.53 -1.52
CA LYS A 64 -13.86 0.40 -0.59
C LYS A 64 -12.53 0.18 0.12
N ILE A 65 -11.57 1.07 -0.08
CA ILE A 65 -10.27 0.90 0.55
C ILE A 65 -10.18 1.72 1.84
N PRO A 66 -9.50 1.20 2.86
CA PRO A 66 -9.23 2.01 4.05
C PRO A 66 -8.27 3.13 3.71
N MET A 67 -8.59 4.33 4.19
CA MET A 67 -7.73 5.50 4.05
C MET A 67 -7.38 6.01 5.42
N ILE A 68 -6.10 6.26 5.64
CA ILE A 68 -5.59 6.70 6.93
C ILE A 68 -4.67 7.90 6.76
N TYR A 69 -4.52 8.63 7.84
CA TYR A 69 -3.53 9.69 7.96
C TYR A 69 -2.69 9.43 9.21
N CYS A 70 -1.38 9.43 9.04
CA CYS A 70 -0.45 9.30 10.16
C CYS A 70 0.23 10.64 10.39
N ASN A 71 0.02 11.22 11.56
CA ASN A 71 0.71 12.45 11.94
C ASN A 71 2.13 12.10 12.41
N TYR A 72 3.13 12.57 11.69
CA TYR A 72 4.51 12.20 12.00
C TYR A 72 5.04 12.81 13.29
N ASP A 73 4.46 13.95 13.70
CA ASP A 73 4.88 14.59 14.95
C ASP A 73 4.33 13.89 16.19
N THR A 74 3.07 13.51 16.14
CA THR A 74 2.39 12.88 17.29
C THR A 74 2.33 11.37 17.19
N GLN A 75 2.58 10.81 16.01
CA GLN A 75 2.45 9.39 15.68
C GLN A 75 1.03 8.86 15.81
N ASN A 76 0.06 9.74 15.82
CA ASN A 76 -1.35 9.35 15.82
C ASN A 76 -1.80 8.97 14.42
N VAL A 77 -2.60 7.90 14.34
CA VAL A 77 -3.18 7.43 13.08
C VAL A 77 -4.70 7.59 13.18
N VAL A 78 -5.28 8.24 12.18
CA VAL A 78 -6.73 8.46 12.13
C VAL A 78 -7.26 8.03 10.77
N ALA A 79 -8.51 7.58 10.75
CA ALA A 79 -9.20 7.30 9.50
C ALA A 79 -9.59 8.60 8.81
N ILE A 80 -9.45 8.64 7.49
CA ILE A 80 -9.83 9.80 6.69
C ILE A 80 -10.77 9.36 5.57
N THR A 81 -11.34 10.33 4.88
CA THR A 81 -12.21 10.10 3.73
C THR A 81 -11.64 10.78 2.50
N LEU A 82 -12.27 10.52 1.36
CA LEU A 82 -11.87 11.15 0.11
C LEU A 82 -11.94 12.68 0.18
N ASP A 83 -12.86 13.23 0.99
CA ASP A 83 -12.99 14.67 1.16
C ASP A 83 -11.77 15.31 1.84
N ASP A 84 -10.97 14.51 2.52
CA ASP A 84 -9.75 14.99 3.18
C ASP A 84 -8.56 15.07 2.21
N LEU A 85 -8.69 14.53 1.02
CA LEU A 85 -7.63 14.52 0.02
C LEU A 85 -7.71 15.72 -0.91
N GLN A 86 -6.56 16.15 -1.42
CA GLN A 86 -6.45 17.28 -2.35
C GLN A 86 -5.50 16.92 -3.48
N VAL A 87 -5.73 17.52 -4.65
CA VAL A 87 -4.78 17.42 -5.75
C VAL A 87 -3.43 17.98 -5.31
N GLY A 88 -2.37 17.27 -5.62
CA GLY A 88 -1.01 17.59 -5.19
C GLY A 88 -0.58 16.88 -3.92
N ASP A 89 -1.49 16.18 -3.24
CA ASP A 89 -1.12 15.42 -2.04
C ASP A 89 -0.19 14.27 -2.38
N GLU A 90 0.75 14.04 -1.47
CA GLU A 90 1.57 12.85 -1.49
C GLU A 90 0.86 11.76 -0.69
N ILE A 91 0.77 10.59 -1.27
CA ILE A 91 0.12 9.44 -0.64
C ILE A 91 1.03 8.22 -0.74
N ILE A 92 0.80 7.28 0.16
CA ILE A 92 1.48 5.98 0.14
C ILE A 92 0.41 4.93 -0.11
N LEU A 93 0.60 4.15 -1.17
CA LEU A 93 -0.34 3.10 -1.55
C LEU A 93 0.26 1.75 -1.18
N THR A 94 -0.51 0.93 -0.49
CA THR A 94 -0.14 -0.45 -0.24
C THR A 94 -0.75 -1.31 -1.33
N ILE A 95 0.09 -1.88 -2.17
CA ILE A 95 -0.31 -2.59 -3.38
C ILE A 95 0.23 -4.01 -3.33
N ARG A 96 -0.60 -4.97 -3.72
CA ARG A 96 -0.15 -6.35 -3.83
C ARG A 96 0.84 -6.51 -4.97
N ASN A 97 1.82 -7.36 -4.77
CA ASN A 97 2.86 -7.60 -5.75
C ASN A 97 2.30 -8.06 -7.11
N SER A 98 1.23 -8.84 -7.09
CA SER A 98 0.57 -9.30 -8.31
C SER A 98 -0.01 -8.15 -9.13
N GLU A 99 -0.52 -7.11 -8.47
CA GLU A 99 -1.03 -5.91 -9.16
C GLU A 99 0.09 -5.10 -9.79
N ILE A 100 1.23 -5.04 -9.12
CA ILE A 100 2.41 -4.34 -9.66
C ILE A 100 2.92 -5.05 -10.91
N GLU A 101 2.95 -6.37 -10.89
CA GLU A 101 3.34 -7.15 -12.06
C GLU A 101 2.40 -6.90 -13.25
N ASN A 102 1.11 -6.78 -12.98
CA ASN A 102 0.13 -6.47 -14.02
C ASN A 102 0.34 -5.07 -14.62
N LEU A 103 0.69 -4.09 -13.80
CA LEU A 103 1.00 -2.75 -14.27
C LEU A 103 2.19 -2.73 -15.23
N GLN A 104 3.17 -3.57 -14.98
CA GLN A 104 4.36 -3.62 -15.83
C GLN A 104 4.11 -4.27 -17.18
N LYS A 105 3.03 -5.04 -17.30
CA LYS A 105 2.68 -5.73 -18.55
C LYS A 105 1.79 -4.91 -19.46
N GLU A 106 1.13 -3.90 -18.93
CA GLU A 106 0.21 -3.08 -19.73
C GLU A 106 0.87 -1.79 -20.18
N ASP A 107 0.70 -1.47 -21.47
CA ASP A 107 1.23 -0.25 -22.08
C ASP A 107 0.22 0.90 -22.04
N ASP A 108 -0.96 0.71 -21.47
CA ASP A 108 -2.00 1.72 -21.44
C ASP A 108 -1.66 2.85 -20.47
N ASN A 109 -1.94 4.07 -20.90
CA ASN A 109 -1.64 5.26 -20.13
C ASN A 109 -2.54 5.46 -18.91
N LYS A 110 -3.68 4.79 -18.87
CA LYS A 110 -4.61 4.88 -17.74
C LYS A 110 -4.96 3.50 -17.23
N THR A 111 -4.23 3.05 -16.25
CA THR A 111 -4.43 1.73 -15.66
C THR A 111 -5.14 1.86 -14.31
N LYS A 112 -6.21 1.10 -14.13
CA LYS A 112 -6.90 1.02 -12.85
C LYS A 112 -6.33 -0.12 -12.04
N ILE A 113 -5.88 0.16 -10.82
CA ILE A 113 -5.28 -0.85 -9.95
C ILE A 113 -6.09 -1.03 -8.67
N ALA A 114 -5.98 -2.22 -8.10
CA ALA A 114 -6.51 -2.51 -6.79
C ALA A 114 -5.46 -2.21 -5.72
N VAL A 115 -5.85 -1.44 -4.72
CA VAL A 115 -4.99 -0.99 -3.63
C VAL A 115 -5.56 -1.52 -2.32
N GLU A 116 -4.70 -2.01 -1.45
CA GLU A 116 -5.11 -2.52 -0.14
C GLU A 116 -5.38 -1.41 0.87
N GLN A 117 -4.61 -0.32 0.79
CA GLN A 117 -4.72 0.80 1.72
C GLN A 117 -4.09 2.05 1.11
N LEU A 118 -4.65 3.19 1.45
CA LEU A 118 -4.09 4.50 1.10
C LEU A 118 -3.74 5.25 2.38
N GLN A 119 -2.52 5.77 2.46
CA GLN A 119 -2.09 6.62 3.57
C GLN A 119 -1.77 8.00 3.02
N LEU A 120 -2.36 9.04 3.63
CA LEU A 120 -2.01 10.42 3.29
C LEU A 120 -0.65 10.75 3.91
N GLY A 121 0.31 11.08 3.05
CA GLY A 121 1.66 11.44 3.48
C GLY A 121 1.81 12.93 3.76
N THR A 122 1.08 13.78 3.02
CA THR A 122 1.14 15.23 3.22
C THR A 122 0.66 15.58 4.62
N GLN A 123 1.48 16.30 5.38
CA GLN A 123 1.22 16.60 6.79
C GLN A 123 0.47 17.92 6.93
N ARG A 124 -0.86 17.88 6.88
CA ARG A 124 -1.70 19.08 7.07
C ARG A 124 -2.88 18.89 8.01
N ILE A 125 -3.27 17.65 8.30
CA ILE A 125 -4.36 17.34 9.21
C ILE A 125 -3.81 17.29 10.64
N LYS A 126 -4.47 17.94 11.56
CA LYS A 126 -4.03 17.99 12.97
C LYS A 126 -4.83 17.07 13.86
#